data_374e1f02c89b7ff199ff10b5be336220
#
_entry.id   374e1f02c89b7ff199ff10b5be336220
#
_cell.length_a   1.000
_cell.length_b   1.000
_cell.length_c   1.000
_cell.angle_alpha   90.00
_cell.angle_beta   90.00
_cell.angle_gamma   90.00
#
_symmetry.space_group_name_H-M   'P 1'
#
loop_
_entity.id
_entity.type
_entity.pdbx_description
1 polymer ?
#
loop_
_entity_poly.entity_id
_entity_poly.type
_entity_poly.pdbx_seq_one_letter_code
_entity_poly.pdbx_strand_id
1 'polypeptide(L)'
;MEYLRTPDDRFSNLPGYDFAPNYLQVDDAEGGELRVHYLEEGPATADPVLLMHGEPSWSFLYRKMIPLLVAAGQRVIVPDLVGFGRSDKPTRRSDYTYQRHVDWMQSLLDQLQLENITLVCQDWG
;
A
#
# COMPACT_ATOMS: atom_id res chain seq x y z
N MET A 1 11.13 -12.39 -10.67
CA MET A 1 11.89 -11.39 -9.86
C MET A 1 12.11 -11.96 -8.47
N GLU A 2 13.35 -11.97 -8.03
CA GLU A 2 13.68 -12.40 -6.67
C GLU A 2 13.26 -11.34 -5.64
N TYR A 3 12.68 -11.76 -4.53
CA TYR A 3 12.21 -10.85 -3.48
C TYR A 3 12.39 -11.44 -2.10
N LEU A 4 12.44 -10.56 -1.11
CA LEU A 4 12.34 -10.90 0.31
C LEU A 4 10.98 -10.47 0.84
N ARG A 5 10.56 -11.11 1.91
CA ARG A 5 9.32 -10.77 2.61
C ARG A 5 9.61 -10.66 4.09
N THR A 6 9.28 -9.51 4.67
CA THR A 6 9.44 -9.30 6.10
C THR A 6 8.44 -10.21 6.85
N PRO A 7 8.89 -10.97 7.86
CA PRO A 7 8.00 -11.83 8.63
C PRO A 7 6.88 -11.06 9.33
N ASP A 8 5.70 -11.66 9.40
CA ASP A 8 4.50 -11.03 9.96
C ASP A 8 4.66 -10.60 11.41
N ASP A 9 5.45 -11.33 12.22
CA ASP A 9 5.67 -11.00 13.62
C ASP A 9 6.39 -9.65 13.83
N ARG A 10 7.05 -9.14 12.80
CA ARG A 10 7.68 -7.81 12.85
C ARG A 10 6.67 -6.66 12.83
N PHE A 11 5.42 -6.96 12.50
CA PHE A 11 4.35 -5.97 12.44
C PHE A 11 3.35 -6.10 13.60
N SER A 12 3.67 -6.95 14.59
CA SER A 12 2.84 -7.17 15.77
C SER A 12 3.04 -6.06 16.80
N ASN A 13 1.96 -5.67 17.49
CA ASN A 13 2.01 -4.75 18.63
C ASN A 13 2.63 -3.38 18.32
N LEU A 14 2.46 -2.90 17.11
CA LEU A 14 2.89 -1.55 16.75
C LEU A 14 1.92 -0.51 17.31
N PRO A 15 2.42 0.56 17.95
CA PRO A 15 1.55 1.55 18.60
C PRO A 15 0.70 2.31 17.57
N GLY A 16 -0.62 2.32 17.78
CA GLY A 16 -1.56 3.02 16.91
C GLY A 16 -1.71 2.42 15.52
N TYR A 17 -1.27 1.17 15.32
CA TYR A 17 -1.32 0.48 14.04
C TYR A 17 -1.93 -0.91 14.21
N ASP A 18 -3.19 -0.95 14.62
CA ASP A 18 -3.95 -2.20 14.78
C ASP A 18 -5.01 -2.29 13.67
N PHE A 19 -4.55 -2.57 12.47
CA PHE A 19 -5.38 -2.69 11.29
C PHE A 19 -5.20 -4.06 10.66
N ALA A 20 -6.30 -4.66 10.20
CA ALA A 20 -6.25 -5.95 9.50
C ALA A 20 -5.49 -5.79 8.17
N PRO A 21 -4.53 -6.66 7.87
CA PRO A 21 -3.81 -6.60 6.61
C PRO A 21 -4.67 -7.10 5.45
N ASN A 22 -4.48 -6.50 4.28
CA ASN A 22 -5.03 -6.97 3.01
C ASN A 22 -3.89 -7.12 2.02
N TYR A 23 -4.01 -8.07 1.10
CA TYR A 23 -2.98 -8.36 0.12
C TYR A 23 -3.58 -8.55 -1.26
N LEU A 24 -2.82 -8.16 -2.28
CA LEU A 24 -3.10 -8.52 -3.66
C LEU A 24 -1.79 -8.82 -4.38
N GLN A 25 -1.86 -9.42 -5.54
CA GLN A 25 -0.70 -9.76 -6.35
C GLN A 25 -0.61 -8.80 -7.53
N VAL A 26 0.61 -8.35 -7.83
CA VAL A 26 0.89 -7.55 -9.01
C VAL A 26 1.92 -8.26 -9.88
N ASP A 27 1.86 -8.07 -11.18
CA ASP A 27 2.84 -8.60 -12.12
C ASP A 27 4.21 -7.94 -11.84
N ASP A 28 5.27 -8.76 -11.78
CA ASP A 28 6.61 -8.25 -11.49
C ASP A 28 7.36 -7.78 -12.75
N ALA A 29 6.72 -7.84 -13.91
CA ALA A 29 7.29 -7.52 -15.22
C ALA A 29 8.37 -8.51 -15.70
N GLU A 30 8.55 -9.65 -15.01
CA GLU A 30 9.53 -10.68 -15.34
C GLU A 30 8.93 -12.10 -15.34
N GLY A 31 7.61 -12.20 -15.50
CA GLY A 31 6.90 -13.47 -15.58
C GLY A 31 6.44 -14.04 -14.24
N GLY A 32 6.58 -13.30 -13.17
CA GLY A 32 6.13 -13.67 -11.82
C GLY A 32 5.22 -12.61 -11.19
N GLU A 33 5.02 -12.74 -9.88
CA GLU A 33 4.14 -11.86 -9.12
C GLU A 33 4.80 -11.41 -7.82
N LEU A 34 4.41 -10.23 -7.36
CA LEU A 34 4.78 -9.68 -6.06
C LEU A 34 3.52 -9.45 -5.24
N ARG A 35 3.60 -9.71 -3.93
CA ARG A 35 2.53 -9.42 -3.00
C ARG A 35 2.61 -7.97 -2.56
N VAL A 36 1.50 -7.25 -2.68
CA VAL A 36 1.36 -5.89 -2.21
C VAL A 36 0.39 -5.86 -1.05
N HIS A 37 0.79 -5.24 0.05
CA HIS A 37 -0.04 -5.02 1.23
C HIS A 37 -0.75 -3.67 1.12
N TYR A 38 -1.99 -3.63 1.59
CA TYR A 38 -2.73 -2.38 1.76
C TYR A 38 -3.69 -2.46 2.93
N LEU A 39 -3.96 -1.31 3.52
CA LEU A 39 -5.02 -1.16 4.51
C LEU A 39 -6.27 -0.67 3.79
N GLU A 40 -7.42 -1.16 4.24
CA GLU A 40 -8.73 -0.65 3.81
C GLU A 40 -9.61 -0.52 5.04
N GLU A 41 -10.05 0.70 5.34
CA GLU A 41 -10.88 1.01 6.49
C GLU A 41 -12.01 1.95 6.06
N GLY A 42 -13.10 1.94 6.83
CA GLY A 42 -14.27 2.75 6.56
C GLY A 42 -15.30 2.08 5.65
N PRO A 43 -16.40 2.79 5.30
CA PRO A 43 -17.49 2.18 4.55
C PRO A 43 -17.09 1.88 3.11
N ALA A 44 -17.29 0.64 2.68
CA ALA A 44 -16.90 0.17 1.35
C ALA A 44 -17.64 0.87 0.19
N THR A 45 -18.75 1.53 0.48
CA THR A 45 -19.57 2.24 -0.50
C THR A 45 -19.19 3.71 -0.67
N ALA A 46 -18.32 4.24 0.19
CA ALA A 46 -17.84 5.62 0.08
C ALA A 46 -16.74 5.72 -0.98
N ASP A 47 -16.61 6.91 -1.58
CA ASP A 47 -15.51 7.19 -2.49
C ASP A 47 -14.19 7.12 -1.72
N PRO A 48 -13.13 6.50 -2.30
CA PRO A 48 -11.90 6.25 -1.57
C PRO A 48 -11.01 7.47 -1.45
N VAL A 49 -10.37 7.58 -0.28
CA VAL A 49 -9.19 8.43 -0.06
C VAL A 49 -7.97 7.52 -0.14
N LEU A 50 -7.11 7.75 -1.11
CA LEU A 50 -5.88 6.99 -1.31
C LEU A 50 -4.73 7.72 -0.63
N LEU A 51 -4.12 7.06 0.38
CA LEU A 51 -3.02 7.63 1.15
C LEU A 51 -1.71 6.96 0.72
N MET A 52 -0.88 7.71 -0.01
CA MET A 52 0.37 7.20 -0.61
C MET A 52 1.58 7.72 0.14
N HIS A 53 2.32 6.81 0.78
CA HIS A 53 3.58 7.15 1.44
C HIS A 53 4.71 7.34 0.44
N GLY A 54 5.83 7.93 0.90
CA GLY A 54 7.05 8.08 0.12
C GLY A 54 8.24 7.36 0.74
N GLU A 55 9.44 7.79 0.38
CA GLU A 55 10.72 7.25 0.82
C GLU A 55 11.20 7.96 2.09
N PRO A 56 11.65 7.26 3.12
CA PRO A 56 11.69 5.84 3.40
C PRO A 56 10.58 5.43 4.39
N SER A 57 9.34 5.49 3.98
CA SER A 57 8.18 5.28 4.85
C SER A 57 7.37 4.03 4.42
N TRP A 58 6.19 3.88 4.99
CA TRP A 58 5.20 2.84 4.68
C TRP A 58 3.86 3.27 5.27
N SER A 59 2.83 2.45 5.20
CA SER A 59 1.47 2.83 5.64
C SER A 59 1.38 3.30 7.10
N PHE A 60 2.34 2.93 7.93
CA PHE A 60 2.45 3.39 9.31
C PHE A 60 2.47 4.92 9.44
N LEU A 61 2.96 5.62 8.42
CA LEU A 61 2.96 7.08 8.35
C LEU A 61 1.56 7.66 8.60
N TYR A 62 0.54 7.01 8.07
CA TYR A 62 -0.83 7.50 8.09
C TYR A 62 -1.68 6.97 9.26
N ARG A 63 -1.09 6.22 10.19
CA ARG A 63 -1.83 5.54 11.26
C ARG A 63 -2.73 6.45 12.09
N LYS A 64 -2.35 7.71 12.25
CA LYS A 64 -3.12 8.69 13.03
C LYS A 64 -4.20 9.37 12.20
N MET A 65 -4.03 9.46 10.90
CA MET A 65 -5.02 10.03 9.99
C MET A 65 -6.18 9.07 9.74
N ILE A 66 -5.91 7.77 9.68
CA ILE A 66 -6.90 6.75 9.34
C ILE A 66 -8.14 6.82 10.24
N PRO A 67 -8.03 6.77 11.58
CA PRO A 67 -9.23 6.81 12.41
C PRO A 67 -10.01 8.14 12.31
N LEU A 68 -9.33 9.24 12.06
CA LEU A 68 -9.99 10.54 11.88
C LEU A 68 -10.81 10.58 10.59
N LEU A 69 -10.25 10.06 9.51
CA LEU A 69 -10.95 9.99 8.22
C LEU A 69 -12.13 9.02 8.28
N VAL A 70 -11.94 7.87 8.89
CA VAL A 70 -13.00 6.87 9.08
C VAL A 70 -14.13 7.42 9.94
N ALA A 71 -13.82 8.14 11.02
CA ALA A 71 -14.82 8.80 11.87
C ALA A 71 -15.62 9.87 11.12
N ALA A 72 -15.04 10.46 10.06
CA ALA A 72 -15.71 11.40 9.18
C ALA A 72 -16.52 10.72 8.05
N GLY A 73 -16.64 9.39 8.07
CA GLY A 73 -17.38 8.63 7.06
C GLY A 73 -16.59 8.35 5.78
N GLN A 74 -15.29 8.57 5.77
CA GLN A 74 -14.44 8.34 4.61
C GLN A 74 -14.00 6.87 4.51
N ARG A 75 -13.81 6.39 3.29
CA ARG A 75 -13.14 5.13 2.99
C ARG A 75 -11.68 5.43 2.71
N VAL A 76 -10.76 4.73 3.37
CA VAL A 76 -9.32 4.92 3.14
C VAL A 76 -8.70 3.66 2.57
N ILE A 77 -7.81 3.84 1.60
CA ILE A 77 -6.96 2.80 1.01
C ILE A 77 -5.52 3.26 1.22
N VAL A 78 -4.73 2.44 1.92
CA VAL A 78 -3.38 2.82 2.34
C VAL A 78 -2.40 1.72 1.97
N PRO A 79 -1.84 1.75 0.75
CA PRO A 79 -0.89 0.72 0.33
C PRO A 79 0.49 0.92 0.91
N ASP A 80 1.22 -0.20 1.04
CA ASP A 80 2.68 -0.19 1.12
C ASP A 80 3.22 -0.36 -0.30
N LEU A 81 4.02 0.57 -0.76
CA LEU A 81 4.67 0.45 -2.07
C LEU A 81 5.56 -0.80 -2.10
N VAL A 82 5.73 -1.39 -3.28
CA VAL A 82 6.67 -2.50 -3.47
C VAL A 82 8.05 -2.08 -2.96
N GLY A 83 8.63 -2.92 -2.12
CA GLY A 83 9.90 -2.62 -1.45
C GLY A 83 9.76 -2.06 -0.03
N PHE A 84 8.54 -1.78 0.42
CA PHE A 84 8.29 -1.14 1.71
C PHE A 84 7.30 -1.92 2.56
N GLY A 85 7.39 -1.74 3.87
CA GLY A 85 6.43 -2.25 4.84
C GLY A 85 6.19 -3.75 4.71
N ARG A 86 4.92 -4.13 4.56
CA ARG A 86 4.50 -5.53 4.44
C ARG A 86 4.46 -6.03 2.99
N SER A 87 4.73 -5.16 2.01
CA SER A 87 4.83 -5.56 0.61
C SER A 87 6.14 -6.29 0.35
N ASP A 88 6.16 -7.12 -0.69
CA ASP A 88 7.36 -7.83 -1.10
C ASP A 88 8.47 -6.86 -1.51
N LYS A 89 9.72 -7.27 -1.28
CA LYS A 89 10.92 -6.44 -1.45
C LYS A 89 11.85 -7.07 -2.48
N PRO A 90 11.74 -6.68 -3.76
CA PRO A 90 12.72 -7.09 -4.77
C PRO A 90 14.16 -6.84 -4.31
N THR A 91 15.07 -7.75 -4.65
CA THR A 91 16.41 -7.77 -4.05
C THR A 91 17.45 -7.01 -4.84
N ARG A 92 17.19 -6.70 -6.10
CA ARG A 92 18.15 -5.98 -6.95
C ARG A 92 17.74 -4.53 -7.10
N ARG A 93 18.71 -3.63 -7.05
CA ARG A 93 18.47 -2.21 -7.24
C ARG A 93 17.80 -1.91 -8.60
N SER A 94 18.18 -2.66 -9.64
CA SER A 94 17.62 -2.54 -10.98
C SER A 94 16.16 -2.99 -11.10
N ASP A 95 15.64 -3.69 -10.09
CA ASP A 95 14.23 -4.09 -10.06
C ASP A 95 13.30 -2.88 -9.86
N TYR A 96 13.81 -1.82 -9.28
CA TYR A 96 13.04 -0.61 -8.96
C TYR A 96 13.25 0.46 -10.02
N THR A 97 12.19 0.80 -10.73
CA THR A 97 12.16 1.94 -11.63
C THR A 97 10.92 2.76 -11.34
N TYR A 98 10.93 4.02 -11.73
CA TYR A 98 9.74 4.88 -11.61
C TYR A 98 8.55 4.24 -12.34
N GLN A 99 8.76 3.78 -13.57
CA GLN A 99 7.68 3.17 -14.36
C GLN A 99 7.14 1.91 -13.71
N ARG A 100 7.98 1.05 -13.14
CA ARG A 100 7.51 -0.14 -12.43
C ARG A 100 6.63 0.22 -11.24
N HIS A 101 7.01 1.23 -10.46
CA HIS A 101 6.16 1.71 -9.35
C HIS A 101 4.81 2.22 -9.85
N VAL A 102 4.79 2.95 -10.95
CA VAL A 102 3.54 3.39 -11.59
C VAL A 102 2.68 2.18 -11.98
N ASP A 103 3.28 1.21 -12.65
CA ASP A 103 2.58 0.02 -13.13
C ASP A 103 2.03 -0.82 -11.96
N TRP A 104 2.82 -1.01 -10.90
CA TRP A 104 2.39 -1.75 -9.72
C TRP A 104 1.21 -1.07 -9.02
N MET A 105 1.26 0.24 -8.85
CA MET A 105 0.17 0.98 -8.21
C MET A 105 -1.06 1.08 -9.12
N GLN A 106 -0.88 1.22 -10.43
CA GLN A 106 -1.99 1.17 -11.37
C GLN A 106 -2.72 -0.19 -11.28
N SER A 107 -1.97 -1.27 -11.17
CA SER A 107 -2.54 -2.61 -10.97
C SER A 107 -3.39 -2.69 -9.69
N LEU A 108 -2.92 -2.10 -8.60
CA LEU A 108 -3.68 -2.03 -7.34
C LEU A 108 -5.00 -1.27 -7.55
N LEU A 109 -4.95 -0.10 -8.18
CA LEU A 109 -6.14 0.71 -8.44
C LEU A 109 -7.15 -0.05 -9.30
N ASP A 110 -6.67 -0.74 -10.32
CA ASP A 110 -7.52 -1.50 -11.25
C ASP A 110 -8.15 -2.71 -10.57
N GLN A 111 -7.38 -3.47 -9.80
CA GLN A 111 -7.88 -4.67 -9.09
C GLN A 111 -8.92 -4.30 -8.04
N LEU A 112 -8.73 -3.19 -7.34
CA LEU A 112 -9.67 -2.71 -6.33
C LEU A 112 -10.82 -1.89 -6.95
N GLN A 113 -10.79 -1.66 -8.26
CA GLN A 113 -11.82 -0.91 -9.00
C GLN A 113 -12.10 0.46 -8.37
N LEU A 114 -11.05 1.18 -8.01
CA LEU A 114 -11.18 2.48 -7.34
C LEU A 114 -11.58 3.57 -8.34
N GLU A 115 -12.62 4.32 -7.99
CA GLU A 115 -13.13 5.45 -8.76
C GLU A 115 -13.35 6.65 -7.84
N ASN A 116 -13.34 7.84 -8.41
CA ASN A 116 -13.55 9.09 -7.67
C ASN A 116 -12.59 9.25 -6.50
N ILE A 117 -11.32 8.98 -6.77
CA ILE A 117 -10.26 8.94 -5.76
C ILE A 117 -9.89 10.35 -5.32
N THR A 118 -9.84 10.57 -4.00
CA THR A 118 -9.09 11.70 -3.42
C THR A 118 -7.69 11.20 -3.09
N LEU A 119 -6.69 11.78 -3.73
CA LEU A 119 -5.30 11.40 -3.52
C LEU A 119 -4.66 12.28 -2.47
N VAL A 120 -4.08 11.62 -1.45
CA VAL A 120 -3.16 12.24 -0.47
C VAL A 120 -1.83 11.55 -0.64
N CYS A 121 -0.79 12.32 -0.86
CA CYS A 121 0.55 11.77 -1.07
C CYS A 121 1.60 12.60 -0.34
N GLN A 122 2.73 11.95 -0.07
CA GLN A 122 3.87 12.55 0.60
C GLN A 122 5.12 12.05 -0.09
N ASP A 123 6.10 12.96 -0.36
CA ASP A 123 7.38 12.65 -1.00
C ASP A 123 7.13 11.98 -2.38
N TRP A 124 7.58 10.74 -2.58
CA TRP A 124 7.39 9.99 -3.82
C TRP A 124 6.05 9.26 -3.93
N GLY A 125 5.22 9.44 -2.96
CA GLY A 125 3.87 8.86 -2.98
C GLY A 125 2.93 9.42 -4.04
#